data_4f290ffddfd6e8df2dd7273839e1b638
#
_entry.id   4f290ffddfd6e8df2dd7273839e1b638
#
_cell.length_a   1.000
_cell.length_b   1.000
_cell.length_c   1.000
_cell.angle_alpha   90.00
_cell.angle_beta   90.00
_cell.angle_gamma   90.00
#
_symmetry.space_group_name_H-M   'P 1'
#
loop_
_entity.id
_entity.type
_entity.pdbx_description
1 polymer ?
#
loop_
_entity_poly.entity_id
_entity_poly.type
_entity_poly.pdbx_seq_one_letter_code
_entity_poly.pdbx_strand_id
1 'polypeptide(L)'
;MHANKDEIFHELKKVMHELFEIDPNTIQLDSNLYDALDLDSIDAVDLIAHLQTLTGRKFNPEEFKSVRLVSDVIDVIYNELNK
;
A
#
# COMPACT_ATOMS: atom_id res chain seq x y z
N MET A 1 8.73 14.21 9.49
CA MET A 1 9.33 13.95 8.17
C MET A 1 8.21 13.78 7.15
N HIS A 2 8.32 14.47 6.03
CA HIS A 2 7.33 14.40 4.97
C HIS A 2 7.83 13.46 3.87
N ALA A 3 7.05 12.44 3.59
CA ALA A 3 7.32 11.55 2.48
C ALA A 3 6.53 12.03 1.26
N ASN A 4 7.11 12.01 0.09
CA ASN A 4 6.38 12.29 -1.13
C ASN A 4 5.77 10.99 -1.69
N LYS A 5 4.87 11.13 -2.65
CA LYS A 5 4.16 9.96 -3.19
C LYS A 5 5.10 9.00 -3.92
N ASP A 6 6.16 9.50 -4.55
CA ASP A 6 7.12 8.65 -5.23
C ASP A 6 7.88 7.75 -4.25
N GLU A 7 8.29 8.33 -3.12
CA GLU A 7 8.96 7.56 -2.07
C GLU A 7 8.03 6.49 -1.48
N ILE A 8 6.77 6.86 -1.26
CA ILE A 8 5.77 5.94 -0.75
C ILE A 8 5.55 4.80 -1.74
N PHE A 9 5.45 5.10 -3.01
CA PHE A 9 5.29 4.10 -4.06
C PHE A 9 6.48 3.14 -4.09
N HIS A 10 7.69 3.67 -3.99
CA HIS A 10 8.91 2.87 -3.98
C HIS A 10 8.92 1.89 -2.81
N GLU A 11 8.61 2.39 -1.61
CA GLU A 11 8.56 1.54 -0.42
C GLU A 11 7.43 0.52 -0.48
N LEU A 12 6.29 0.92 -1.02
CA LEU A 12 5.15 0.02 -1.19
C LEU A 12 5.49 -1.15 -2.11
N LYS A 13 6.22 -0.88 -3.20
CA LYS A 13 6.66 -1.94 -4.12
C LYS A 13 7.58 -2.93 -3.41
N LYS A 14 8.48 -2.43 -2.57
CA LYS A 14 9.38 -3.30 -1.79
C LYS A 14 8.60 -4.18 -0.82
N VAL A 15 7.62 -3.59 -0.12
CA VAL A 15 6.78 -4.32 0.82
C VAL A 15 5.99 -5.41 0.10
N MET A 16 5.41 -5.09 -1.03
CA MET A 16 4.64 -6.06 -1.82
C MET A 16 5.51 -7.21 -2.31
N HIS A 17 6.76 -6.91 -2.68
CA HIS A 17 7.70 -7.95 -3.06
C HIS A 17 8.02 -8.86 -1.88
N GLU A 18 8.29 -8.28 -0.71
CA GLU A 18 8.65 -9.05 0.48
C GLU A 18 7.50 -9.89 1.03
N LEU A 19 6.29 -9.34 1.04
CA LEU A 19 5.14 -10.03 1.62
C LEU A 19 4.48 -11.03 0.66
N PHE A 20 4.42 -10.69 -0.61
CA PHE A 20 3.62 -11.45 -1.59
C PHE A 20 4.43 -11.97 -2.77
N GLU A 21 5.72 -11.71 -2.79
CA GLU A 21 6.61 -12.12 -3.88
C GLU A 21 6.18 -11.56 -5.23
N ILE A 22 5.58 -10.37 -5.23
CA ILE A 22 5.18 -9.67 -6.45
C ILE A 22 6.40 -8.95 -7.03
N ASP A 23 6.63 -9.10 -8.34
CA ASP A 23 7.72 -8.40 -9.01
C ASP A 23 7.46 -6.89 -8.97
N PRO A 24 8.36 -6.09 -8.33
CA PRO A 24 8.15 -4.64 -8.23
C PRO A 24 8.01 -3.96 -9.60
N ASN A 25 8.63 -4.52 -10.62
CA ASN A 25 8.59 -3.93 -11.96
C ASN A 25 7.22 -4.08 -12.63
N THR A 26 6.37 -4.95 -12.12
CA THR A 26 5.01 -5.14 -12.64
C THR A 26 3.98 -4.28 -11.91
N ILE A 27 4.38 -3.62 -10.82
CA ILE A 27 3.46 -2.81 -10.01
C ILE A 27 3.38 -1.40 -10.59
N GLN A 28 2.18 -0.98 -10.94
CA GLN A 28 1.89 0.34 -11.49
C GLN A 28 0.94 1.10 -10.56
N LEU A 29 0.90 2.42 -10.72
CA LEU A 29 -0.03 3.23 -9.94
C LEU A 29 -1.49 2.86 -10.19
N ASP A 30 -1.81 2.47 -11.40
CA ASP A 30 -3.15 2.08 -11.79
C ASP A 30 -3.41 0.58 -11.70
N SER A 31 -2.47 -0.18 -11.14
CA SER A 31 -2.67 -1.62 -10.91
C SER A 31 -3.77 -1.83 -9.89
N ASN A 32 -4.73 -2.70 -10.22
CA ASN A 32 -5.77 -3.10 -9.29
C ASN A 32 -5.21 -4.17 -8.36
N LEU A 33 -5.33 -3.94 -7.05
CA LEU A 33 -4.77 -4.85 -6.04
C LEU A 33 -5.35 -6.25 -6.16
N TYR A 34 -6.63 -6.36 -6.46
CA TYR A 34 -7.34 -7.63 -6.46
C TYR A 34 -7.28 -8.34 -7.80
N ASP A 35 -7.31 -7.60 -8.90
CA ASP A 35 -7.32 -8.16 -10.25
C ASP A 35 -5.92 -8.32 -10.82
N ALA A 36 -5.11 -7.27 -10.76
CA ALA A 36 -3.78 -7.28 -11.38
C ALA A 36 -2.72 -7.92 -10.49
N LEU A 37 -2.80 -7.72 -9.18
CA LEU A 37 -1.83 -8.24 -8.21
C LEU A 37 -2.31 -9.49 -7.49
N ASP A 38 -3.52 -9.91 -7.76
CA ASP A 38 -4.09 -11.18 -7.26
C ASP A 38 -4.17 -11.24 -5.73
N LEU A 39 -4.33 -10.09 -5.08
CA LEU A 39 -4.48 -10.03 -3.62
C LEU A 39 -5.93 -10.25 -3.23
N ASP A 40 -6.15 -10.81 -2.05
CA ASP A 40 -7.49 -10.93 -1.47
C ASP A 40 -7.62 -10.03 -0.24
N SER A 41 -8.76 -10.09 0.44
CA SER A 41 -9.01 -9.24 1.60
C SER A 41 -8.09 -9.56 2.77
N ILE A 42 -7.63 -10.80 2.89
CA ILE A 42 -6.69 -11.19 3.94
C ILE A 42 -5.32 -10.57 3.66
N ASP A 43 -4.89 -10.62 2.41
CA ASP A 43 -3.63 -10.00 1.99
C ASP A 43 -3.65 -8.49 2.23
N ALA A 44 -4.78 -7.85 1.98
CA ALA A 44 -4.94 -6.42 2.23
C ALA A 44 -4.77 -6.09 3.72
N VAL A 45 -5.32 -6.92 4.60
CA VAL A 45 -5.17 -6.74 6.06
C VAL A 45 -3.71 -6.91 6.46
N ASP A 46 -3.02 -7.89 5.91
CA ASP A 46 -1.60 -8.10 6.17
C ASP A 46 -0.77 -6.90 5.72
N LEU A 47 -1.09 -6.36 4.55
CA LEU A 47 -0.42 -5.17 4.03
C LEU A 47 -0.60 -3.98 4.96
N ILE A 48 -1.82 -3.75 5.42
CA ILE A 48 -2.11 -2.66 6.35
C ILE A 48 -1.31 -2.81 7.64
N ALA A 49 -1.29 -4.01 8.22
CA ALA A 49 -0.56 -4.28 9.45
C ALA A 49 0.93 -4.01 9.27
N HIS A 50 1.50 -4.42 8.14
CA HIS A 50 2.91 -4.20 7.85
C HIS A 50 3.21 -2.71 7.69
N LEU A 51 2.34 -1.98 7.00
CA LEU A 51 2.49 -0.54 6.81
C LEU A 51 2.42 0.22 8.12
N GLN A 52 1.58 -0.20 9.06
CA GLN A 52 1.52 0.40 10.39
C GLN A 52 2.84 0.23 11.14
N THR A 53 3.43 -0.95 11.04
CA THR A 53 4.73 -1.23 11.67
C THR A 53 5.82 -0.39 11.00
N LEU A 54 5.82 -0.31 9.69
CA LEU A 54 6.85 0.38 8.93
C LEU A 54 6.82 1.90 9.14
N THR A 55 5.64 2.48 9.20
CA THR A 55 5.46 3.93 9.31
C THR A 55 5.35 4.43 10.74
N GLY A 56 5.10 3.53 11.70
CA GLY A 56 4.82 3.91 13.07
C GLY A 56 3.47 4.61 13.24
N ARG A 57 2.59 4.52 12.23
CA ARG A 57 1.28 5.16 12.23
C ARG A 57 0.19 4.10 12.20
N LYS A 58 -0.96 4.44 12.75
CA LYS A 58 -2.14 3.59 12.67
C LYS A 58 -3.01 4.03 11.52
N PHE A 59 -3.47 3.07 10.74
CA PHE A 59 -4.39 3.33 9.64
C PHE A 59 -5.76 2.79 10.00
N ASN A 60 -6.80 3.57 9.70
CA ASN A 60 -8.18 3.15 9.92
C ASN A 60 -8.55 2.11 8.85
N PRO A 61 -8.94 0.87 9.23
CA PRO A 61 -9.34 -0.14 8.24
C PRO A 61 -10.47 0.33 7.32
N GLU A 62 -11.31 1.24 7.79
CA GLU A 62 -12.40 1.79 6.97
C GLU A 62 -11.88 2.52 5.73
N GLU A 63 -10.72 3.17 5.85
CA GLU A 63 -10.12 3.88 4.72
C GLU A 63 -9.69 2.94 3.62
N PHE A 64 -9.40 1.68 3.95
CA PHE A 64 -8.95 0.68 2.98
C PHE A 64 -10.10 -0.08 2.33
N LYS A 65 -11.32 0.06 2.82
CA LYS A 65 -12.48 -0.61 2.23
C LYS A 65 -12.78 -0.16 0.80
N SER A 66 -12.51 1.09 0.51
CA SER A 66 -12.74 1.66 -0.81
C SER A 66 -11.51 1.61 -1.72
N VAL A 67 -10.38 1.17 -1.16
CA VAL A 67 -9.13 1.07 -1.92
C VAL A 67 -9.22 -0.05 -2.94
N ARG A 68 -8.85 0.24 -4.18
CA ARG A 68 -8.81 -0.75 -5.27
C ARG A 68 -7.49 -0.72 -6.02
N LEU A 69 -6.91 0.48 -6.17
CA LEU A 69 -5.69 0.69 -6.95
C LEU A 69 -4.51 0.95 -6.04
N VAL A 70 -3.31 0.70 -6.56
CA VAL A 70 -2.06 1.01 -5.85
C VAL A 70 -2.02 2.50 -5.47
N SER A 71 -2.46 3.38 -6.37
CA SER A 71 -2.52 4.83 -6.09
C SER A 71 -3.43 5.16 -4.91
N ASP A 72 -4.50 4.40 -4.72
CA ASP A 72 -5.40 4.61 -3.58
C ASP A 72 -4.69 4.33 -2.26
N VAL A 73 -3.88 3.28 -2.21
CA VAL A 73 -3.07 2.94 -1.03
C VAL A 73 -2.07 4.06 -0.76
N ILE A 74 -1.41 4.54 -1.80
CA ILE A 74 -0.44 5.63 -1.68
C ILE A 74 -1.10 6.89 -1.11
N ASP A 75 -2.29 7.22 -1.59
CA ASP A 75 -3.02 8.39 -1.10
C ASP A 75 -3.35 8.28 0.40
N VAL A 76 -3.78 7.11 0.86
CA VAL A 76 -4.07 6.88 2.28
C VAL A 76 -2.80 7.07 3.11
N ILE A 77 -1.69 6.47 2.68
CA ILE A 77 -0.41 6.59 3.39
C ILE A 77 0.07 8.04 3.39
N TYR A 78 0.01 8.69 2.24
CA TYR A 78 0.45 10.08 2.10
C TYR A 78 -0.31 11.01 3.02
N ASN A 79 -1.64 10.87 3.06
CA ASN A 79 -2.49 11.69 3.93
C ASN A 79 -2.17 11.46 5.41
N GLU A 80 -1.91 10.22 5.80
CA GLU A 80 -1.59 9.92 7.19
C GLU A 80 -0.22 10.47 7.59
N LEU A 81 0.78 10.34 6.73
CA LEU A 81 2.13 10.80 7.03
C LEU A 81 2.27 12.32 7.03
N ASN A 82 1.37 13.02 6.36
CA ASN A 82 1.43 14.48 6.22
C ASN A 82 0.30 15.19 6.99
N LYS A 83 -0.29 14.52 7.94
CA LYS A 83 -1.25 15.15 8.85
C LYS A 83 -0.58 16.18 9.74
#